data_f622246efb967f695585715c8d881c92
#
_entry.id   f622246efb967f695585715c8d881c92
#
_cell.length_a   1.000
_cell.length_b   1.000
_cell.length_c   1.000
_cell.angle_alpha   90.00
_cell.angle_beta   90.00
_cell.angle_gamma   90.00
#
_symmetry.space_group_name_H-M   'P 1'
#
loop_
_entity.id
_entity.type
_entity.pdbx_description
1 polymer ?
#
loop_
_entity_poly.entity_id
_entity_poly.type
_entity_poly.pdbx_seq_one_letter_code
_entity_poly.pdbx_strand_id
1 'polypeptide(L)'
;MLIQPVQPVYVLMKIGEDEFLAQLISLSEEKLELKCEEYFEKDIEISFYAKHFRGQAIIQEIKFAHSFFTYQLLIQEIQFQPGLLINTRL
;
A
#
# COMPACT_ATOMS: atom_id res chain seq x y z
N MET A 1 1.98 -14.32 -6.29
CA MET A 1 3.05 -13.70 -5.51
C MET A 1 2.46 -13.03 -4.27
N LEU A 2 3.03 -13.25 -3.12
CA LEU A 2 2.65 -12.55 -1.90
C LEU A 2 3.91 -12.07 -1.20
N ILE A 3 3.97 -10.80 -0.91
CA ILE A 3 5.09 -10.19 -0.21
C ILE A 3 4.59 -9.70 1.15
N GLN A 4 5.23 -10.21 2.20
CA GLN A 4 4.97 -9.75 3.56
C GLN A 4 6.30 -9.30 4.15
N PRO A 5 6.44 -8.00 4.44
CA PRO A 5 7.71 -7.46 4.91
C PRO A 5 8.10 -8.05 6.28
N VAL A 6 9.37 -8.38 6.45
CA VAL A 6 9.90 -8.81 7.75
C VAL A 6 10.37 -7.61 8.57
N GLN A 7 10.51 -6.46 7.95
CA GLN A 7 10.85 -5.20 8.59
C GLN A 7 9.87 -4.15 8.10
N PRO A 8 9.64 -3.07 8.87
CA PRO A 8 8.71 -2.04 8.43
C PRO A 8 9.08 -1.45 7.07
N VAL A 9 8.11 -1.45 6.18
CA VAL A 9 8.22 -0.82 4.87
C VAL A 9 7.13 0.24 4.80
N TYR A 10 7.53 1.47 4.49
CA TYR A 10 6.61 2.58 4.43
C TYR A 10 6.23 2.89 3.01
N VAL A 11 4.97 3.21 2.84
CA VAL A 11 4.37 3.54 1.55
C VAL A 11 3.74 4.92 1.67
N LEU A 12 4.06 5.81 0.76
CA LEU A 12 3.43 7.11 0.69
C LEU A 12 2.14 6.97 -0.10
N MET A 13 1.02 7.31 0.51
CA MET A 13 -0.29 7.35 -0.15
C MET A 13 -0.58 8.77 -0.56
N LYS A 14 -0.96 8.96 -1.81
CA LYS A 14 -1.35 10.27 -2.31
C LYS A 14 -2.81 10.26 -2.72
N ILE A 15 -3.59 11.18 -2.13
CA ILE A 15 -5.01 11.36 -2.42
C ILE A 15 -5.21 12.84 -2.76
N GLY A 16 -5.48 13.13 -4.04
CA GLY A 16 -5.50 14.52 -4.49
C GLY A 16 -4.13 15.16 -4.32
N GLU A 17 -4.05 16.22 -3.53
CA GLU A 17 -2.80 16.90 -3.24
C GLU A 17 -2.21 16.53 -1.87
N ASP A 18 -2.92 15.73 -1.11
CA ASP A 18 -2.49 15.33 0.22
C ASP A 18 -1.68 14.05 0.19
N GLU A 19 -0.68 13.96 1.06
CA GLU A 19 0.19 12.80 1.17
C GLU A 19 0.15 12.26 2.58
N PHE A 20 0.10 10.94 2.71
CA PHE A 20 0.01 10.26 4.00
C PHE A 20 0.97 9.09 4.04
N LEU A 21 1.61 8.89 5.17
CA LEU A 21 2.53 7.78 5.34
C LEU A 21 1.78 6.57 5.90
N ALA A 22 1.92 5.43 5.22
CA ALA A 22 1.33 4.17 5.63
C ALA A 22 2.42 3.11 5.76
N GLN A 23 2.10 2.02 6.45
CA GLN A 23 3.00 0.89 6.58
C GLN A 23 2.47 -0.28 5.77
N LEU A 24 3.34 -0.92 5.02
CA LEU A 24 2.98 -2.07 4.20
C LEU A 24 2.74 -3.29 5.09
N ILE A 25 1.58 -3.90 4.95
CA ILE A 25 1.26 -5.17 5.60
C ILE A 25 1.54 -6.32 4.64
N SER A 26 0.98 -6.22 3.42
CA SER A 26 1.21 -7.23 2.40
C SER A 26 1.01 -6.66 1.01
N LEU A 27 1.60 -7.30 0.03
CA LEU A 27 1.48 -6.95 -1.38
C LEU A 27 1.39 -8.22 -2.20
N SER A 28 0.36 -8.29 -3.04
CA SER A 28 0.23 -9.33 -4.04
C SER A 28 0.04 -8.69 -5.40
N GLU A 29 -0.19 -9.49 -6.43
CA GLU A 29 -0.38 -8.98 -7.78
C GLU A 29 -1.63 -8.12 -7.92
N GLU A 30 -2.65 -8.40 -7.10
CA GLU A 30 -3.94 -7.74 -7.21
C GLU A 30 -4.28 -6.86 -6.03
N LYS A 31 -3.65 -7.11 -4.87
CA LYS A 31 -4.06 -6.45 -3.63
C LYS A 31 -2.88 -5.91 -2.86
N LEU A 32 -3.13 -4.77 -2.23
CA LEU A 32 -2.19 -4.08 -1.37
C LEU A 32 -2.87 -3.88 -0.02
N GLU A 33 -2.20 -4.28 1.07
CA GLU A 33 -2.70 -4.01 2.41
C GLU A 33 -1.77 -3.03 3.11
N LEU A 34 -2.36 -1.95 3.60
CA LEU A 34 -1.64 -0.87 4.27
C LEU A 34 -2.26 -0.58 5.63
N LYS A 35 -1.41 -0.14 6.56
CA LYS A 35 -1.82 0.31 7.88
C LYS A 35 -1.51 1.80 8.00
N CYS A 36 -2.49 2.60 8.44
CA CYS A 36 -2.36 4.04 8.51
C CYS A 36 -3.21 4.60 9.66
N GLU A 37 -2.77 5.70 10.23
CA GLU A 37 -3.53 6.37 11.29
C GLU A 37 -4.67 7.22 10.75
N GLU A 38 -4.61 7.60 9.49
CA GLU A 38 -5.60 8.45 8.86
C GLU A 38 -6.77 7.65 8.32
N TYR A 39 -7.96 8.23 8.37
CA TYR A 39 -9.16 7.62 7.81
C TYR A 39 -9.41 8.09 6.38
N PHE A 40 -9.68 7.14 5.50
CA PHE A 40 -10.10 7.40 4.12
C PHE A 40 -11.34 6.60 3.82
N GLU A 41 -12.17 7.13 2.94
CA GLU A 41 -13.39 6.44 2.56
C GLU A 41 -13.12 5.29 1.59
N LYS A 42 -14.05 4.34 1.58
CA LYS A 42 -14.07 3.24 0.64
C LYS A 42 -14.29 3.76 -0.78
N ASP A 43 -13.76 3.04 -1.76
CA ASP A 43 -13.89 3.33 -3.19
C ASP A 43 -13.13 4.57 -3.67
N ILE A 44 -12.28 5.14 -2.83
CA ILE A 44 -11.39 6.22 -3.23
C ILE A 44 -10.20 5.64 -3.98
N GLU A 45 -9.86 6.29 -5.09
CA GLU A 45 -8.66 5.98 -5.85
C GLU A 45 -7.47 6.71 -5.24
N ILE A 46 -6.38 5.98 -5.03
CA ILE A 46 -5.16 6.53 -4.48
C ILE A 46 -3.96 6.18 -5.36
N SER A 47 -2.93 7.02 -5.28
CA SER A 47 -1.61 6.67 -5.79
C SER A 47 -0.74 6.25 -4.63
N PHE A 48 0.12 5.26 -4.82
CA PHE A 48 1.03 4.81 -3.77
C PHE A 48 2.46 4.77 -4.28
N TYR A 49 3.37 5.14 -3.40
CA TYR A 49 4.80 5.22 -3.72
C TYR A 49 5.61 4.58 -2.61
N ALA A 50 6.44 3.63 -2.96
CA ALA A 50 7.39 3.03 -2.06
C ALA A 50 8.78 3.05 -2.71
N LYS A 51 9.78 2.63 -1.96
CA LYS A 51 11.15 2.63 -2.46
C LYS A 51 11.32 1.77 -3.73
N HIS A 52 10.62 0.64 -3.78
CA HIS A 52 10.82 -0.36 -4.83
C HIS A 52 9.61 -0.57 -5.75
N PHE A 53 8.53 0.11 -5.50
CA PHE A 53 7.34 -0.01 -6.33
C PHE A 53 6.46 1.23 -6.18
N ARG A 54 5.60 1.43 -7.15
CA ARG A 54 4.60 2.49 -7.12
C ARG A 54 3.44 2.12 -8.03
N GLY A 55 2.31 2.78 -7.83
CA GLY A 55 1.15 2.51 -8.67
C GLY A 55 -0.10 3.21 -8.19
N GLN A 56 -1.23 2.66 -8.60
CA GLN A 56 -2.55 3.18 -8.28
C GLN A 56 -3.44 2.04 -7.82
N ALA A 57 -4.31 2.36 -6.88
CA ALA A 57 -5.22 1.38 -6.31
C ALA A 57 -6.50 2.05 -5.82
N ILE A 58 -7.52 1.23 -5.56
CA ILE A 58 -8.79 1.68 -5.01
C ILE A 58 -8.97 1.02 -3.65
N ILE A 59 -9.40 1.81 -2.67
CA ILE A 59 -9.69 1.29 -1.33
C ILE A 59 -10.92 0.41 -1.41
N GLN A 60 -10.75 -0.87 -1.06
CA GLN A 60 -11.79 -1.88 -1.17
C GLN A 60 -12.43 -2.22 0.18
N GLU A 61 -11.62 -2.33 1.21
CA GLU A 61 -12.07 -2.63 2.56
C GLU A 61 -11.27 -1.83 3.58
N ILE A 62 -11.94 -1.50 4.69
CA ILE A 62 -11.35 -0.74 5.78
C ILE A 62 -11.68 -1.46 7.08
N LYS A 63 -10.66 -1.67 7.92
CA LYS A 63 -10.83 -2.22 9.27
C LYS A 63 -10.13 -1.32 10.25
N PHE A 64 -10.71 -1.15 11.43
CA PHE A 64 -10.09 -0.37 12.49
C PHE A 64 -9.79 -1.28 13.67
N ALA A 65 -8.54 -1.28 14.12
CA ALA A 65 -8.10 -2.01 15.29
C ALA A 65 -6.81 -1.40 15.83
N HIS A 66 -6.65 -1.42 17.15
CA HIS A 66 -5.41 -0.97 17.81
C HIS A 66 -4.99 0.45 17.43
N SER A 67 -5.97 1.35 17.28
CA SER A 67 -5.76 2.77 16.95
C SER A 67 -5.27 3.02 15.51
N PHE A 68 -5.33 2.00 14.66
CA PHE A 68 -4.97 2.13 13.25
C PHE A 68 -6.07 1.66 12.34
N PHE A 69 -6.09 2.20 11.14
CA PHE A 69 -6.93 1.70 10.07
C PHE A 69 -6.09 0.78 9.18
N THR A 70 -6.64 -0.37 8.88
CA THR A 70 -6.04 -1.31 7.92
C THR A 70 -6.87 -1.24 6.64
N TYR A 71 -6.20 -0.96 5.54
CA TYR A 71 -6.83 -0.82 4.24
C TYR A 71 -6.46 -1.97 3.34
N GLN A 72 -7.46 -2.56 2.71
CA GLN A 72 -7.24 -3.50 1.61
C GLN A 72 -7.57 -2.75 0.33
N LEU A 73 -6.59 -2.67 -0.58
CA LEU A 73 -6.72 -1.92 -1.81
C LEU A 73 -6.61 -2.86 -3.00
N LEU A 74 -7.48 -2.63 -3.97
CA LEU A 74 -7.40 -3.34 -5.24
C LEU A 74 -6.45 -2.58 -6.15
N ILE A 75 -5.37 -3.23 -6.55
CA ILE A 75 -4.36 -2.61 -7.41
C ILE A 75 -4.89 -2.48 -8.82
N GLN A 76 -4.83 -1.28 -9.36
CA GLN A 76 -5.18 -1.00 -10.75
C GLN A 76 -3.95 -1.02 -11.64
N GLU A 77 -2.85 -0.50 -11.13
CA GLU A 77 -1.59 -0.45 -11.84
C GLU A 77 -0.46 -0.51 -10.81
N ILE A 78 0.57 -1.27 -11.09
CA ILE A 78 1.77 -1.31 -10.27
C ILE A 78 3.01 -1.43 -11.15
N GLN A 79 4.04 -0.67 -10.79
CA GLN A 79 5.34 -0.71 -11.45
C GLN A 79 6.38 -1.03 -10.41
N PHE A 80 7.20 -2.03 -10.69
CA PHE A 80 8.32 -2.41 -9.84
C PHE A 80 9.61 -1.87 -10.43
N GLN A 81 10.53 -1.49 -9.56
CA GLN A 81 11.86 -1.13 -10.01
C GLN A 81 12.55 -2.40 -10.51
N PRO A 82 13.13 -2.37 -11.73
CA PRO A 82 13.72 -3.57 -12.32
C PRO A 82 14.80 -4.18 -11.44
N GLY A 83 14.78 -5.52 -11.34
CA GLY A 83 15.81 -6.29 -10.64
C GLY A 83 15.67 -6.38 -9.14
N LEU A 84 14.77 -5.64 -8.54
CA LEU A 84 14.66 -5.59 -7.09
C LEU A 84 13.95 -6.77 -6.46
N LEU A 85 13.07 -7.42 -7.20
CA LEU A 85 12.27 -8.51 -6.62
C LEU A 85 12.99 -9.85 -6.54
N ILE A 86 14.15 -9.98 -7.17
CA ILE A 86 14.85 -11.27 -7.22
C ILE A 86 15.44 -11.64 -5.87
N ASN A 87 16.05 -10.69 -5.19
CA ASN A 87 16.66 -10.91 -3.88
C ASN A 87 16.27 -9.83 -2.88
N THR A 88 15.15 -9.19 -3.12
CA THR A 88 14.75 -8.03 -2.33
C THR A 88 13.85 -8.42 -1.19
N ARG A 89 14.15 -7.86 -0.05
CA ARG A 89 13.24 -7.86 1.09
C ARG A 89 12.68 -6.46 1.22
N LEU A 90 11.39 -6.41 1.14
CA LEU A 90 10.70 -5.14 1.32
C LEU A 90 10.51 -4.82 2.79
#